data_26622cf4bc5e320776010bff394ecc29
#
_entry.id   26622cf4bc5e320776010bff394ecc29
#
_cell.length_a   1.000
_cell.length_b   1.000
_cell.length_c   1.000
_cell.angle_alpha   90.00
_cell.angle_beta   90.00
_cell.angle_gamma   90.00
#
_symmetry.space_group_name_H-M   'P 1'
#
loop_
_entity.id
_entity.type
_entity.pdbx_description
1 polymer ?
#
loop_
_entity_poly.entity_id
_entity_poly.type
_entity_poly.pdbx_seq_one_letter_code
_entity_poly.pdbx_strand_id
1 'polypeptide(L)'
;QFASSAASDVYKRQPYAQAPYGEYRFKPPQARAAWQGVFLADQFGSACEPGSALESNTVPVGEDCLNLNIWTPDLGASNLPVMVWVHGGEGDSGSGALPAYNGANFAAQGVILVTCNRRLGAEGFLHLQDFGVADAGTNVAVLDQIEVLRWVQKHIRVFGGDPDNITLFGHGEGAALIQALVATPASDGLL
;
A
#
# COMPACT_ATOMS: atom_id res chain seq x y z
N GLN A 1 13.29 12.64 -14.36
CA GLN A 1 14.63 12.31 -13.84
C GLN A 1 14.54 12.28 -12.33
N PHE A 2 14.70 11.11 -11.73
CA PHE A 2 14.60 10.91 -10.29
C PHE A 2 15.98 11.11 -9.68
N ALA A 3 16.10 11.90 -8.60
CA ALA A 3 17.35 12.07 -7.91
C ALA A 3 17.54 10.92 -6.90
N SER A 4 18.57 10.11 -7.11
CA SER A 4 18.95 9.00 -6.27
C SER A 4 19.87 9.47 -5.15
N SER A 5 19.65 8.99 -3.92
CA SER A 5 20.66 9.01 -2.86
C SER A 5 21.34 7.66 -2.81
N ALA A 6 22.67 7.64 -2.84
CA ALA A 6 23.53 6.48 -3.02
C ALA A 6 23.24 5.30 -2.08
N ALA A 7 22.54 4.29 -2.54
CA ALA A 7 22.41 2.88 -2.17
C ALA A 7 21.01 2.29 -2.41
N SER A 8 19.97 3.10 -2.58
CA SER A 8 18.64 2.65 -3.00
C SER A 8 17.82 3.82 -3.52
N ASP A 9 17.11 3.63 -4.63
CA ASP A 9 16.10 4.57 -5.07
C ASP A 9 14.81 4.35 -4.29
N VAL A 10 14.21 5.44 -3.84
CA VAL A 10 12.94 5.41 -3.11
C VAL A 10 11.88 6.21 -3.86
N TYR A 11 10.81 5.52 -4.24
CA TYR A 11 9.64 6.09 -4.90
C TYR A 11 8.49 6.13 -3.93
N LYS A 12 8.22 7.30 -3.40
CA LYS A 12 7.23 7.52 -2.34
C LYS A 12 5.88 7.90 -2.92
N ARG A 13 4.82 7.66 -2.16
CA ARG A 13 3.44 8.10 -2.44
C ARG A 13 2.93 7.68 -3.83
N GLN A 14 3.26 6.46 -4.29
CA GLN A 14 2.67 5.95 -5.52
C GLN A 14 1.19 5.64 -5.28
N PRO A 15 0.25 6.35 -5.92
CA PRO A 15 -1.16 6.11 -5.67
C PRO A 15 -1.61 4.82 -6.36
N TYR A 16 -2.15 3.88 -5.61
CA TYR A 16 -2.66 2.63 -6.17
C TYR A 16 -4.18 2.67 -6.41
N ALA A 17 -4.89 3.60 -5.76
CA ALA A 17 -6.33 3.81 -5.93
C ALA A 17 -6.69 5.29 -5.81
N GLN A 18 -7.93 5.64 -6.12
CA GLN A 18 -8.52 6.95 -5.85
C GLN A 18 -8.59 7.22 -4.35
N ALA A 19 -8.55 8.50 -3.95
CA ALA A 19 -8.78 8.90 -2.56
C ALA A 19 -10.14 8.34 -2.08
N PRO A 20 -10.16 7.60 -0.94
CA PRO A 20 -11.36 6.88 -0.48
C PRO A 20 -12.35 7.79 0.26
N TYR A 21 -12.64 8.97 -0.27
CA TYR A 21 -13.47 10.01 0.33
C TYR A 21 -14.57 10.47 -0.60
N GLY A 22 -15.49 11.27 -0.09
CA GLY A 22 -16.64 11.73 -0.86
C GLY A 22 -17.48 10.58 -1.38
N GLU A 23 -17.66 10.49 -2.67
CA GLU A 23 -18.45 9.44 -3.32
C GLU A 23 -17.81 8.04 -3.24
N TYR A 24 -16.51 7.93 -2.93
CA TYR A 24 -15.77 6.66 -2.80
C TYR A 24 -15.67 6.17 -1.35
N ARG A 25 -16.22 6.91 -0.40
CA ARG A 25 -16.19 6.54 1.01
C ARG A 25 -16.92 5.22 1.23
N PHE A 26 -16.34 4.32 2.02
CA PHE A 26 -16.84 2.95 2.29
C PHE A 26 -17.01 2.04 1.07
N LYS A 27 -16.63 2.47 -0.11
CA LYS A 27 -16.72 1.64 -1.34
C LYS A 27 -15.42 0.86 -1.57
N PRO A 28 -15.47 -0.22 -2.36
CA PRO A 28 -14.27 -0.87 -2.84
C PRO A 28 -13.29 0.15 -3.45
N PRO A 29 -11.96 -0.07 -3.36
CA PRO A 29 -10.98 0.83 -3.96
C PRO A 29 -11.24 0.99 -5.46
N GLN A 30 -11.16 2.22 -5.94
CA GLN A 30 -11.39 2.55 -7.34
C GLN A 30 -10.07 2.85 -8.03
N ALA A 31 -9.91 2.33 -9.25
CA ALA A 31 -8.71 2.59 -10.03
C ALA A 31 -8.48 4.09 -10.22
N ARG A 32 -7.24 4.53 -10.03
CA ARG A 32 -6.88 5.92 -10.26
C ARG A 32 -6.85 6.22 -11.76
N ALA A 33 -7.42 7.35 -12.14
CA ALA A 33 -7.32 7.83 -13.51
C ALA A 33 -5.85 8.12 -13.87
N ALA A 34 -5.46 7.82 -15.10
CA ALA A 34 -4.14 8.17 -15.60
C ALA A 34 -3.97 9.70 -15.58
N TRP A 35 -2.79 10.14 -15.16
CA TRP A 35 -2.43 11.57 -15.17
C TRP A 35 -1.45 11.87 -16.30
N GLN A 36 -1.39 13.14 -16.69
CA GLN A 36 -0.37 13.63 -17.62
C GLN A 36 0.75 14.33 -16.84
N GLY A 37 1.97 14.26 -17.38
CA GLY A 37 3.14 14.91 -16.78
C GLY A 37 3.86 14.02 -15.76
N VAL A 38 4.69 14.64 -14.92
CA VAL A 38 5.55 13.98 -13.94
C VAL A 38 4.91 14.04 -12.56
N PHE A 39 4.77 12.89 -11.91
CA PHE A 39 4.38 12.80 -10.51
C PHE A 39 5.65 12.85 -9.63
N LEU A 40 5.73 13.84 -8.73
CA LEU A 40 6.85 13.96 -7.81
C LEU A 40 6.74 12.92 -6.68
N ALA A 41 7.65 11.96 -6.67
CA ALA A 41 7.63 10.80 -5.78
C ALA A 41 8.72 10.91 -4.68
N ASP A 42 9.01 12.11 -4.21
CA ASP A 42 10.09 12.46 -3.30
C ASP A 42 9.66 12.58 -1.82
N GLN A 43 8.36 12.69 -1.57
CA GLN A 43 7.79 12.81 -0.22
C GLN A 43 6.81 11.69 0.06
N PHE A 44 6.76 11.22 1.32
CA PHE A 44 5.74 10.27 1.75
C PHE A 44 4.35 10.90 1.67
N GLY A 45 3.37 10.08 1.33
CA GLY A 45 1.97 10.47 1.31
C GLY A 45 1.32 10.41 2.68
N SER A 46 0.08 10.88 2.74
CA SER A 46 -0.73 10.83 3.95
C SER A 46 -1.04 9.39 4.38
N ALA A 47 -1.12 9.18 5.70
CA ALA A 47 -1.74 8.01 6.29
C ALA A 47 -3.26 8.11 6.19
N CYS A 48 -3.95 6.96 6.24
CA CYS A 48 -5.40 6.93 6.34
C CYS A 48 -5.87 7.25 7.77
N GLU A 49 -7.04 7.87 7.90
CA GLU A 49 -7.70 8.02 9.19
C GLU A 49 -8.25 6.65 9.70
N PRO A 50 -8.39 6.44 11.01
CA PRO A 50 -8.30 7.43 12.08
C PRO A 50 -6.90 7.82 12.56
N GLY A 51 -5.83 7.15 12.23
CA GLY A 51 -4.46 7.59 12.57
C GLY A 51 -4.18 7.98 14.04
N SER A 52 -5.09 7.62 14.94
CA SER A 52 -5.13 8.13 16.32
C SER A 52 -3.97 7.69 17.21
N ALA A 53 -3.27 6.64 16.82
CA ALA A 53 -2.16 6.08 17.58
C ALA A 53 -0.83 6.14 16.81
N LEU A 54 -0.75 6.91 15.73
CA LEU A 54 0.55 7.17 15.12
C LEU A 54 1.39 7.92 16.14
N GLU A 55 2.35 7.23 16.73
CA GLU A 55 3.40 7.86 17.50
C GLU A 55 3.99 8.96 16.64
N SER A 56 3.69 10.16 17.05
CA SER A 56 4.20 11.37 16.46
C SER A 56 3.54 11.89 15.17
N ASN A 57 3.53 13.16 15.08
CA ASN A 57 3.33 14.05 13.94
C ASN A 57 4.29 13.78 12.74
N THR A 58 4.83 12.57 12.58
CA THR A 58 5.82 12.24 11.53
C THR A 58 5.19 11.91 10.20
N VAL A 59 3.95 11.42 10.21
CA VAL A 59 3.21 11.11 8.96
C VAL A 59 1.91 11.90 8.99
N PRO A 60 1.67 12.81 8.04
CA PRO A 60 0.40 13.52 7.96
C PRO A 60 -0.74 12.55 7.67
N VAL A 61 -1.90 12.81 8.27
CA VAL A 61 -3.15 12.12 7.94
C VAL A 61 -3.90 12.92 6.88
N GLY A 62 -4.57 12.27 5.93
CA GLY A 62 -5.30 12.98 4.89
C GLY A 62 -6.05 12.06 3.93
N GLU A 63 -6.89 12.66 3.12
CA GLU A 63 -7.83 11.97 2.25
C GLU A 63 -7.18 11.12 1.17
N ASP A 64 -6.09 11.58 0.51
CA ASP A 64 -5.37 10.84 -0.54
C ASP A 64 -4.36 9.87 0.10
N CYS A 65 -4.88 8.88 0.82
CA CYS A 65 -4.10 8.00 1.67
C CYS A 65 -3.83 6.61 1.06
N LEU A 66 -4.50 6.23 -0.04
CA LEU A 66 -4.30 4.94 -0.69
C LEU A 66 -3.05 4.98 -1.60
N ASN A 67 -1.91 4.97 -0.94
CA ASN A 67 -0.61 5.05 -1.58
C ASN A 67 0.35 3.99 -1.05
N LEU A 68 1.43 3.76 -1.80
CA LEU A 68 2.50 2.85 -1.46
C LEU A 68 3.86 3.50 -1.72
N ASN A 69 4.91 2.93 -1.12
CA ASN A 69 6.28 3.37 -1.30
C ASN A 69 7.13 2.18 -1.76
N ILE A 70 8.12 2.43 -2.61
CA ILE A 70 8.96 1.40 -3.21
C ILE A 70 10.42 1.76 -2.98
N TRP A 71 11.18 0.84 -2.41
CA TRP A 71 12.64 0.90 -2.34
C TRP A 71 13.20 -0.13 -3.31
N THR A 72 14.02 0.33 -4.25
CA THR A 72 14.69 -0.54 -5.22
C THR A 72 16.19 -0.28 -5.20
N PRO A 73 17.02 -1.32 -5.34
CA PRO A 73 18.48 -1.15 -5.42
C PRO A 73 18.92 -0.46 -6.72
N ASP A 74 18.24 -0.74 -7.82
CA ASP A 74 18.61 -0.22 -9.15
C ASP A 74 17.41 -0.33 -10.09
N LEU A 75 17.03 0.78 -10.74
CA LEU A 75 16.00 0.80 -11.79
C LEU A 75 16.40 0.03 -13.06
N GLY A 76 17.70 -0.13 -13.30
CA GLY A 76 18.22 -0.90 -14.43
C GLY A 76 18.21 -2.41 -14.20
N ALA A 77 17.93 -2.85 -12.96
CA ALA A 77 17.81 -4.26 -12.61
C ALA A 77 16.54 -4.87 -13.19
N SER A 78 16.51 -6.19 -13.23
CA SER A 78 15.33 -6.95 -13.64
C SER A 78 15.20 -8.22 -12.81
N ASN A 79 13.95 -8.68 -12.65
CA ASN A 79 13.63 -9.90 -11.95
C ASN A 79 14.09 -9.95 -10.48
N LEU A 80 14.14 -8.79 -9.81
CA LEU A 80 14.43 -8.74 -8.39
C LEU A 80 13.25 -9.29 -7.58
N PRO A 81 13.50 -10.04 -6.50
CA PRO A 81 12.44 -10.46 -5.60
C PRO A 81 11.77 -9.24 -4.96
N VAL A 82 10.48 -9.32 -4.77
CA VAL A 82 9.63 -8.25 -4.23
C VAL A 82 9.06 -8.69 -2.90
N MET A 83 9.22 -7.87 -1.87
CA MET A 83 8.56 -8.06 -0.58
C MET A 83 7.57 -6.93 -0.34
N VAL A 84 6.34 -7.27 0.02
CA VAL A 84 5.27 -6.31 0.33
C VAL A 84 4.99 -6.36 1.82
N TRP A 85 5.24 -5.24 2.49
CA TRP A 85 5.01 -5.06 3.92
C TRP A 85 3.58 -4.62 4.20
N VAL A 86 2.87 -5.40 5.00
CA VAL A 86 1.55 -5.07 5.53
C VAL A 86 1.70 -4.68 7.00
N HIS A 87 1.55 -3.39 7.29
CA HIS A 87 1.72 -2.87 8.65
C HIS A 87 0.64 -3.36 9.61
N GLY A 88 0.96 -3.42 10.90
CA GLY A 88 0.00 -3.63 11.99
C GLY A 88 -0.65 -2.32 12.43
N GLY A 89 -1.23 -2.31 13.63
CA GLY A 89 -1.84 -1.12 14.23
C GLY A 89 -3.26 -1.35 14.75
N GLU A 90 -3.59 -2.61 15.08
CA GLU A 90 -4.85 -3.02 15.72
C GLU A 90 -6.12 -2.58 14.95
N GLY A 91 -5.99 -2.34 13.64
CA GLY A 91 -7.08 -1.96 12.75
C GLY A 91 -7.37 -0.46 12.69
N ASP A 92 -6.84 0.33 13.59
CA ASP A 92 -7.17 1.75 13.73
C ASP A 92 -5.98 2.71 13.59
N SER A 93 -4.78 2.17 13.38
CA SER A 93 -3.56 2.96 13.26
C SER A 93 -2.56 2.36 12.29
N GLY A 94 -1.48 3.09 12.04
CA GLY A 94 -0.37 2.65 11.20
C GLY A 94 -0.30 3.34 9.84
N SER A 95 0.87 3.21 9.22
CA SER A 95 1.12 3.71 7.86
C SER A 95 2.35 3.04 7.29
N GLY A 96 2.35 2.79 5.99
CA GLY A 96 3.53 2.37 5.24
C GLY A 96 4.67 3.39 5.20
N ALA A 97 4.41 4.62 5.65
CA ALA A 97 5.38 5.72 5.68
C ALA A 97 6.12 5.86 7.02
N LEU A 98 5.86 4.98 8.01
CA LEU A 98 6.55 5.04 9.29
C LEU A 98 8.07 4.84 9.11
N PRO A 99 8.92 5.63 9.80
CA PRO A 99 10.38 5.52 9.69
C PRO A 99 10.94 4.14 9.99
N ALA A 100 10.26 3.37 10.86
CA ALA A 100 10.62 2.00 11.21
C ALA A 100 10.55 1.03 10.01
N TYR A 101 9.84 1.41 8.94
CA TYR A 101 9.64 0.59 7.75
C TYR A 101 10.53 1.02 6.58
N ASN A 102 11.63 1.72 6.86
CA ASN A 102 12.60 2.11 5.85
C ASN A 102 13.21 0.88 5.16
N GLY A 103 13.00 0.78 3.86
CA GLY A 103 13.40 -0.36 3.04
C GLY A 103 14.83 -0.35 2.53
N ALA A 104 15.66 0.62 2.89
CA ALA A 104 17.02 0.75 2.37
C ALA A 104 17.88 -0.52 2.60
N ASN A 105 17.71 -1.19 3.75
CA ASN A 105 18.44 -2.43 4.04
C ASN A 105 17.98 -3.61 3.17
N PHE A 106 16.72 -3.67 2.77
CA PHE A 106 16.22 -4.66 1.81
C PHE A 106 16.80 -4.40 0.42
N ALA A 107 16.74 -3.15 -0.02
CA ALA A 107 17.31 -2.76 -1.29
C ALA A 107 18.81 -3.04 -1.36
N ALA A 108 19.58 -2.77 -0.29
CA ALA A 108 21.00 -3.10 -0.22
C ALA A 108 21.30 -4.61 -0.33
N GLN A 109 20.30 -5.48 -0.10
CA GLN A 109 20.39 -6.93 -0.27
C GLN A 109 19.81 -7.42 -1.59
N GLY A 110 19.49 -6.54 -2.52
CA GLY A 110 18.94 -6.89 -3.83
C GLY A 110 17.45 -7.25 -3.82
N VAL A 111 16.70 -6.81 -2.81
CA VAL A 111 15.26 -7.05 -2.67
C VAL A 111 14.50 -5.74 -2.81
N ILE A 112 13.45 -5.71 -3.62
CA ILE A 112 12.53 -4.58 -3.65
C ILE A 112 11.60 -4.67 -2.45
N LEU A 113 11.54 -3.62 -1.63
CA LEU A 113 10.53 -3.49 -0.59
C LEU A 113 9.41 -2.56 -1.05
N VAL A 114 8.17 -3.00 -0.89
CA VAL A 114 6.97 -2.19 -1.04
C VAL A 114 6.32 -2.06 0.33
N THR A 115 6.03 -0.83 0.78
CA THR A 115 5.17 -0.58 1.94
C THR A 115 3.93 0.15 1.48
N CYS A 116 2.77 -0.14 2.06
CA CYS A 116 1.51 0.43 1.61
C CYS A 116 0.64 0.88 2.77
N ASN A 117 -0.24 1.82 2.47
CA ASN A 117 -1.36 2.17 3.34
C ASN A 117 -2.60 1.36 2.99
N ARG A 118 -3.56 1.34 3.89
CA ARG A 118 -4.92 0.85 3.71
C ARG A 118 -5.86 1.66 4.58
N ARG A 119 -7.15 1.59 4.31
CA ARG A 119 -8.16 2.17 5.21
C ARG A 119 -8.17 1.47 6.55
N LEU A 120 -8.46 2.23 7.59
CA LEU A 120 -8.38 1.83 8.99
C LEU A 120 -9.73 2.04 9.68
N GLY A 121 -9.90 1.44 10.88
CA GLY A 121 -11.07 1.64 11.71
C GLY A 121 -12.39 1.40 10.98
N ALA A 122 -13.36 2.25 11.23
CA ALA A 122 -14.66 2.18 10.59
C ALA A 122 -14.59 2.31 9.06
N GLU A 123 -13.69 3.15 8.54
CA GLU A 123 -13.51 3.33 7.10
C GLU A 123 -13.04 2.05 6.39
N GLY A 124 -12.29 1.20 7.09
CA GLY A 124 -11.74 -0.05 6.55
C GLY A 124 -12.61 -1.28 6.79
N PHE A 125 -13.36 -1.33 7.90
CA PHE A 125 -13.95 -2.58 8.39
C PHE A 125 -15.45 -2.53 8.65
N LEU A 126 -16.09 -1.36 8.58
CA LEU A 126 -17.53 -1.24 8.85
C LEU A 126 -18.34 -1.92 7.74
N HIS A 127 -19.28 -2.79 8.15
CA HIS A 127 -20.20 -3.47 7.26
C HIS A 127 -21.51 -2.69 7.17
N LEU A 128 -21.67 -1.90 6.13
CA LEU A 128 -22.82 -1.00 5.97
C LEU A 128 -23.95 -1.57 5.12
N GLN A 129 -23.73 -2.69 4.42
CA GLN A 129 -24.76 -3.31 3.58
C GLN A 129 -25.98 -3.73 4.39
N ASP A 130 -25.78 -4.27 5.60
CA ASP A 130 -26.87 -4.64 6.51
C ASP A 130 -27.69 -3.44 7.02
N PHE A 131 -27.15 -2.23 6.87
CA PHE A 131 -27.83 -0.97 7.20
C PHE A 131 -28.40 -0.25 5.99
N GLY A 132 -28.52 -0.94 4.85
CA GLY A 132 -29.19 -0.42 3.64
C GLY A 132 -28.28 0.39 2.71
N VAL A 133 -26.97 0.43 2.94
CA VAL A 133 -26.01 1.08 2.03
C VAL A 133 -25.52 0.03 1.04
N ALA A 134 -26.30 -0.21 -0.01
CA ALA A 134 -26.11 -1.36 -0.92
C ALA A 134 -24.79 -1.34 -1.71
N ASP A 135 -24.23 -0.17 -1.97
CA ASP A 135 -22.96 0.02 -2.71
C ASP A 135 -21.72 0.13 -1.81
N ALA A 136 -21.88 -0.01 -0.50
CA ALA A 136 -20.76 -0.11 0.43
C ALA A 136 -20.01 -1.43 0.22
N GLY A 137 -18.68 -1.36 0.30
CA GLY A 137 -17.84 -2.56 0.36
C GLY A 137 -17.90 -3.22 1.74
N THR A 138 -17.55 -4.49 1.78
CA THR A 138 -17.34 -5.22 3.03
C THR A 138 -15.85 -5.46 3.20
N ASN A 139 -15.32 -5.22 4.42
CA ASN A 139 -13.90 -5.37 4.72
C ASN A 139 -13.01 -4.66 3.68
N VAL A 140 -13.31 -3.41 3.40
CA VAL A 140 -12.63 -2.68 2.31
C VAL A 140 -11.13 -2.54 2.54
N ALA A 141 -10.64 -2.64 3.78
CA ALA A 141 -9.22 -2.72 4.08
C ALA A 141 -8.55 -3.96 3.45
N VAL A 142 -9.25 -5.09 3.36
CA VAL A 142 -8.78 -6.30 2.65
C VAL A 142 -8.80 -6.03 1.14
N LEU A 143 -9.84 -5.39 0.63
CA LEU A 143 -9.92 -5.02 -0.80
C LEU A 143 -8.82 -4.04 -1.19
N ASP A 144 -8.45 -3.12 -0.30
CA ASP A 144 -7.32 -2.21 -0.51
C ASP A 144 -6.01 -2.99 -0.69
N GLN A 145 -5.78 -4.03 0.12
CA GLN A 145 -4.59 -4.89 -0.01
C GLN A 145 -4.60 -5.70 -1.31
N ILE A 146 -5.75 -6.19 -1.75
CA ILE A 146 -5.91 -6.86 -3.05
C ILE A 146 -5.53 -5.88 -4.17
N GLU A 147 -5.97 -4.63 -4.09
CA GLU A 147 -5.63 -3.63 -5.11
C GLU A 147 -4.15 -3.24 -5.08
N VAL A 148 -3.51 -3.21 -3.92
CA VAL A 148 -2.04 -3.08 -3.80
C VAL A 148 -1.35 -4.21 -4.55
N LEU A 149 -1.76 -5.47 -4.38
CA LEU A 149 -1.15 -6.61 -5.06
C LEU A 149 -1.32 -6.53 -6.58
N ARG A 150 -2.52 -6.17 -7.05
CA ARG A 150 -2.79 -5.94 -8.47
C ARG A 150 -1.89 -4.83 -9.04
N TRP A 151 -1.76 -3.74 -8.29
CA TRP A 151 -0.90 -2.64 -8.67
C TRP A 151 0.56 -3.07 -8.75
N VAL A 152 1.05 -3.83 -7.76
CA VAL A 152 2.42 -4.34 -7.71
C VAL A 152 2.67 -5.27 -8.90
N GLN A 153 1.83 -6.28 -9.14
CA GLN A 153 1.98 -7.18 -10.29
C GLN A 153 2.03 -6.42 -11.62
N LYS A 154 1.19 -5.41 -11.76
CA LYS A 154 1.10 -4.64 -13.00
C LYS A 154 2.30 -3.73 -13.24
N HIS A 155 2.88 -3.15 -12.18
CA HIS A 155 3.82 -2.03 -12.31
C HIS A 155 5.24 -2.32 -11.83
N ILE A 156 5.47 -3.36 -11.03
CA ILE A 156 6.74 -3.53 -10.34
C ILE A 156 7.94 -3.75 -11.30
N ARG A 157 7.70 -4.20 -12.52
CA ARG A 157 8.74 -4.38 -13.55
C ARG A 157 9.46 -3.07 -13.88
N VAL A 158 8.77 -1.93 -13.83
CA VAL A 158 9.40 -0.62 -14.10
C VAL A 158 10.34 -0.16 -12.98
N PHE A 159 10.28 -0.85 -11.83
CA PHE A 159 11.16 -0.65 -10.68
C PHE A 159 12.22 -1.76 -10.54
N GLY A 160 12.34 -2.64 -11.55
CA GLY A 160 13.29 -3.74 -11.57
C GLY A 160 12.78 -5.05 -10.94
N GLY A 161 11.54 -5.10 -10.46
CA GLY A 161 10.99 -6.25 -9.75
C GLY A 161 10.40 -7.33 -10.65
N ASP A 162 10.32 -8.55 -10.10
CA ASP A 162 9.66 -9.69 -10.70
C ASP A 162 8.21 -9.79 -10.18
N PRO A 163 7.19 -9.58 -11.03
CA PRO A 163 5.79 -9.70 -10.62
C PRO A 163 5.36 -11.15 -10.30
N ASP A 164 6.17 -12.13 -10.68
CA ASP A 164 5.92 -13.54 -10.42
C ASP A 164 6.66 -14.04 -9.15
N ASN A 165 7.42 -13.14 -8.48
CA ASN A 165 8.16 -13.43 -7.26
C ASN A 165 7.86 -12.37 -6.18
N ILE A 166 6.62 -12.37 -5.69
CA ILE A 166 6.13 -11.46 -4.68
C ILE A 166 5.90 -12.21 -3.37
N THR A 167 6.48 -11.73 -2.28
CA THR A 167 6.30 -12.26 -0.93
C THR A 167 5.60 -11.24 -0.05
N LEU A 168 4.49 -11.63 0.59
CA LEU A 168 3.83 -10.84 1.62
C LEU A 168 4.42 -11.13 2.99
N PHE A 169 4.62 -10.10 3.79
CA PHE A 169 4.95 -10.24 5.19
C PHE A 169 4.34 -9.10 6.00
N GLY A 170 4.10 -9.33 7.27
CA GLY A 170 3.40 -8.35 8.10
C GLY A 170 3.55 -8.65 9.59
N HIS A 171 3.13 -7.69 10.41
CA HIS A 171 3.18 -7.77 11.86
C HIS A 171 1.79 -7.54 12.46
N GLY A 172 1.46 -8.29 13.52
CA GLY A 172 0.20 -8.13 14.24
C GLY A 172 -1.01 -8.30 13.32
N GLU A 173 -1.89 -7.30 13.26
CA GLU A 173 -3.04 -7.29 12.36
C GLU A 173 -2.64 -7.40 10.89
N GLY A 174 -1.50 -6.82 10.47
CA GLY A 174 -1.00 -6.99 9.10
C GLY A 174 -0.81 -8.46 8.73
N ALA A 175 -0.34 -9.29 9.65
CA ALA A 175 -0.24 -10.73 9.44
C ALA A 175 -1.64 -11.40 9.37
N ALA A 176 -2.60 -10.95 10.18
CA ALA A 176 -3.99 -11.43 10.10
C ALA A 176 -4.65 -11.07 8.76
N LEU A 177 -4.40 -9.88 8.24
CA LEU A 177 -4.86 -9.47 6.90
C LEU A 177 -4.27 -10.35 5.79
N ILE A 178 -2.98 -10.72 5.90
CA ILE A 178 -2.36 -11.65 4.95
C ILE A 178 -3.07 -13.03 4.99
N GLN A 179 -3.42 -13.52 6.17
CA GLN A 179 -4.20 -14.76 6.28
C GLN A 179 -5.59 -14.63 5.62
N ALA A 180 -6.25 -13.48 5.77
CA ALA A 180 -7.52 -13.21 5.11
C ALA A 180 -7.36 -13.16 3.57
N LEU A 181 -6.25 -12.60 3.06
CA LEU A 181 -5.93 -12.61 1.63
C LEU A 181 -5.76 -14.04 1.11
N VAL A 182 -5.00 -14.88 1.79
CA VAL A 182 -4.81 -16.30 1.40
C VAL A 182 -6.14 -17.06 1.37
N ALA A 183 -7.09 -16.71 2.24
CA ALA A 183 -8.38 -17.38 2.35
C ALA A 183 -9.46 -16.85 1.40
N THR A 184 -9.21 -15.74 0.69
CA THR A 184 -10.23 -15.11 -0.16
C THR A 184 -10.02 -15.41 -1.64
N PRO A 185 -11.06 -15.89 -2.37
CA PRO A 185 -10.94 -16.12 -3.82
C PRO A 185 -10.63 -14.87 -4.63
N ALA A 186 -10.87 -13.68 -4.09
CA ALA A 186 -10.61 -12.41 -4.77
C ALA A 186 -9.10 -12.13 -4.96
N SER A 187 -8.23 -12.87 -4.26
CA SER A 187 -6.78 -12.80 -4.38
C SER A 187 -6.16 -13.95 -5.18
N ASP A 188 -6.99 -14.84 -5.75
CA ASP A 188 -6.49 -15.96 -6.57
C ASP A 188 -5.61 -15.43 -7.71
N GLY A 189 -4.41 -16.00 -7.85
CA GLY A 189 -3.42 -15.59 -8.86
C GLY A 189 -2.65 -14.31 -8.54
N LEU A 190 -2.82 -13.75 -7.32
CA LEU A 190 -2.06 -12.60 -6.84
C LEU A 190 -0.99 -13.01 -5.81
N LEU A 191 -1.06 -14.24 -5.30
CA LEU A 191 -0.20 -14.82 -4.27
C LEU A 191 0.48 -16.07 -4.78
#